data_16d902b0bea145191a0b778d16f6f12e
#
_entry.id   16d902b0bea145191a0b778d16f6f12e
#
_cell.length_a   1.000
_cell.length_b   1.000
_cell.length_c   1.000
_cell.angle_alpha   90.00
_cell.angle_beta   90.00
_cell.angle_gamma   90.00
#
_symmetry.space_group_name_H-M   'P 1'
#
loop_
_entity.id
_entity.type
_entity.pdbx_description
1 polymer ?
#
loop_
_entity_poly.entity_id
_entity_poly.type
_entity_poly.pdbx_seq_one_letter_code
_entity_poly.pdbx_strand_id
1 'polypeptide(L)'
;PRKGVLHLWVKPHKNGARCPECGRRGKLLQRGRTGSAREMRQWRDVPAGGLNVALHYRPREIRCAAHGRRQEQVPWAAPMSRNTLRLECQLLRLCQAMTQKEAAAQLGIPASTVADTLHRTISRCRRGHRIRGLKNLGIDEISYKRRHRYLTVVYDLDRHHVVWVGEGKGRETIDRFFREAMSRGQRARVQTACCDMSKAYMGAIAEHLPEALLVLDRFHIIKALNEAVDEVRKEQWRVSAAAERKGLKGLRFILLKNKANRTPQEHKTIAALKRSQRRIFRAGTLKDELSHFWTYSYLGSAEKFLKRWCKSAKLSRLEPLRKFVDTLRKHWGGVIASLTGITNAAAEGINRLIRMAKNRASGYCSTRNFANMIYLIAGDLDLTVQIPAINRPRQTKQLTHENLSF
;
A
#
# COMPACT_ATOMS: atom_id res chain seq x y z
N PRO A 1 27.17 -33.56 -5.07
CA PRO A 1 26.46 -32.39 -5.64
C PRO A 1 26.86 -32.21 -7.10
N ARG A 2 25.96 -32.52 -8.03
CA ARG A 2 26.22 -32.20 -9.44
C ARG A 2 25.99 -30.70 -9.65
N LYS A 3 27.04 -29.95 -10.06
CA LYS A 3 26.98 -28.54 -10.44
C LYS A 3 26.31 -27.59 -9.41
N GLY A 4 26.70 -27.63 -8.12
CA GLY A 4 26.20 -26.68 -7.14
C GLY A 4 24.73 -26.86 -6.70
N VAL A 5 24.15 -28.06 -6.92
CA VAL A 5 22.77 -28.37 -6.51
C VAL A 5 22.76 -29.57 -5.55
N LEU A 6 22.12 -29.40 -4.40
CA LEU A 6 21.83 -30.48 -3.46
C LEU A 6 20.49 -31.14 -3.84
N HIS A 7 20.55 -32.40 -4.24
CA HIS A 7 19.38 -33.19 -4.58
C HIS A 7 18.89 -34.01 -3.38
N LEU A 8 17.63 -33.83 -2.99
CA LEU A 8 16.99 -34.55 -1.87
C LEU A 8 15.80 -35.37 -2.40
N TRP A 9 15.83 -36.70 -2.17
CA TRP A 9 14.73 -37.57 -2.50
C TRP A 9 13.84 -37.77 -1.29
N VAL A 10 12.58 -37.32 -1.41
CA VAL A 10 11.61 -37.34 -0.31
C VAL A 10 10.77 -38.61 -0.40
N LYS A 11 10.61 -39.31 0.72
CA LYS A 11 9.68 -40.45 0.86
C LYS A 11 8.42 -40.00 1.61
N PRO A 12 7.21 -40.35 1.15
CA PRO A 12 5.98 -39.99 1.84
C PRO A 12 5.80 -40.78 3.12
N HIS A 13 5.18 -40.14 4.12
CA HIS A 13 4.68 -40.91 5.27
C HIS A 13 3.51 -41.82 4.84
N LYS A 14 3.42 -43.05 5.37
CA LYS A 14 2.48 -44.09 4.92
C LYS A 14 1.01 -43.61 4.87
N ASN A 15 0.57 -42.76 5.81
CA ASN A 15 -0.84 -42.43 6.00
C ASN A 15 -1.20 -40.97 5.66
N GLY A 16 -0.44 -40.28 4.84
CA GLY A 16 -0.53 -38.82 4.64
C GLY A 16 -1.19 -38.33 3.36
N ALA A 17 -1.65 -39.17 2.45
CA ALA A 17 -2.17 -38.75 1.15
C ALA A 17 -3.50 -38.00 1.27
N ARG A 18 -3.53 -36.72 0.86
CA ARG A 18 -4.72 -35.84 0.95
C ARG A 18 -5.15 -35.33 -0.42
N CYS A 19 -6.45 -35.13 -0.57
CA CYS A 19 -7.02 -34.50 -1.75
C CYS A 19 -6.63 -33.02 -1.83
N PRO A 20 -6.16 -32.52 -2.98
CA PRO A 20 -5.78 -31.11 -3.14
C PRO A 20 -6.97 -30.14 -3.09
N GLU A 21 -8.20 -30.62 -3.33
CA GLU A 21 -9.40 -29.79 -3.36
C GLU A 21 -10.09 -29.67 -2.00
N CYS A 22 -10.27 -30.76 -1.28
CA CYS A 22 -10.99 -30.75 0.01
C CYS A 22 -10.10 -31.05 1.24
N GLY A 23 -8.81 -31.34 1.07
CA GLY A 23 -7.90 -31.66 2.17
C GLY A 23 -8.15 -32.99 2.87
N ARG A 24 -9.23 -33.71 2.54
CA ARG A 24 -9.58 -35.02 3.15
C ARG A 24 -8.59 -36.07 2.72
N ARG A 25 -8.41 -37.12 3.56
CA ARG A 25 -7.62 -38.28 3.20
C ARG A 25 -8.27 -39.01 2.02
N GLY A 26 -7.44 -39.42 1.03
CA GLY A 26 -7.87 -40.23 -0.09
C GLY A 26 -7.31 -41.64 0.03
N LYS A 27 -8.06 -42.65 -0.50
CA LYS A 27 -7.58 -44.00 -0.62
C LYS A 27 -6.48 -44.05 -1.70
N LEU A 28 -5.33 -44.60 -1.37
CA LEU A 28 -4.25 -44.76 -2.33
C LEU A 28 -4.70 -45.74 -3.42
N LEU A 29 -4.50 -45.34 -4.67
CA LEU A 29 -4.72 -46.23 -5.79
C LEU A 29 -3.47 -47.08 -5.99
N GLN A 30 -3.64 -48.43 -5.98
CA GLN A 30 -2.53 -49.33 -6.29
C GLN A 30 -2.07 -49.08 -7.73
N ARG A 31 -0.78 -49.16 -7.96
CA ARG A 31 -0.19 -49.11 -9.30
C ARG A 31 -0.70 -50.28 -10.14
N GLY A 32 -1.58 -50.01 -11.09
CA GLY A 32 -1.83 -50.96 -12.16
C GLY A 32 -0.54 -51.22 -12.97
N ARG A 33 -0.31 -52.41 -13.39
CA ARG A 33 0.84 -52.86 -14.23
C ARG A 33 0.97 -52.08 -15.56
N THR A 34 -0.05 -51.34 -15.98
CA THR A 34 -0.16 -50.62 -17.26
C THR A 34 -0.23 -49.09 -17.14
N GLY A 35 -0.01 -48.54 -15.95
CA GLY A 35 -0.04 -47.05 -15.76
C GLY A 35 1.28 -46.39 -16.19
N SER A 36 1.21 -45.45 -17.09
CA SER A 36 2.33 -44.57 -17.50
C SER A 36 3.24 -44.25 -16.32
N ALA A 37 4.53 -44.50 -16.47
CA ALA A 37 5.56 -44.12 -15.49
C ALA A 37 5.49 -42.60 -15.27
N ARG A 38 4.64 -42.16 -14.31
CA ARG A 38 4.60 -40.73 -13.97
C ARG A 38 5.95 -40.32 -13.46
N GLU A 39 6.45 -39.29 -14.13
CA GLU A 39 7.78 -38.77 -13.90
C GLU A 39 7.96 -38.27 -12.47
N MET A 40 9.16 -38.43 -11.96
CA MET A 40 9.64 -37.80 -10.76
C MET A 40 9.48 -36.27 -10.92
N ARG A 41 8.78 -35.59 -10.00
CA ARG A 41 8.68 -34.16 -10.01
C ARG A 41 9.75 -33.56 -9.14
N GLN A 42 10.19 -32.38 -9.55
CA GLN A 42 11.21 -31.61 -8.84
C GLN A 42 10.61 -30.29 -8.36
N TRP A 43 10.94 -29.92 -7.12
CA TRP A 43 10.64 -28.61 -6.53
C TRP A 43 11.94 -27.95 -6.09
N ARG A 44 12.06 -26.66 -6.31
CA ARG A 44 13.14 -25.85 -5.74
C ARG A 44 12.80 -25.50 -4.30
N ASP A 45 13.81 -25.55 -3.43
CA ASP A 45 13.69 -25.13 -2.03
C ASP A 45 14.72 -24.03 -1.72
N VAL A 46 14.64 -23.47 -0.52
CA VAL A 46 15.59 -22.45 -0.05
C VAL A 46 17.01 -23.00 -0.13
N PRO A 47 17.97 -22.25 -0.72
CA PRO A 47 19.37 -22.66 -0.76
C PRO A 47 19.92 -22.97 0.63
N ALA A 48 20.77 -23.97 0.73
CA ALA A 48 21.38 -24.40 1.97
C ALA A 48 22.88 -24.63 1.76
N GLY A 49 23.72 -24.09 2.65
CA GLY A 49 25.19 -24.24 2.57
C GLY A 49 25.79 -23.71 1.26
N GLY A 50 25.23 -22.64 0.68
CA GLY A 50 25.66 -22.09 -0.62
C GLY A 50 25.22 -22.90 -1.83
N LEU A 51 24.47 -24.00 -1.65
CA LEU A 51 23.98 -24.85 -2.74
C LEU A 51 22.47 -24.61 -2.98
N ASN A 52 22.05 -24.61 -4.26
CA ASN A 52 20.64 -24.68 -4.60
C ASN A 52 20.06 -26.03 -4.17
N VAL A 53 18.83 -26.06 -3.66
CA VAL A 53 18.18 -27.29 -3.19
C VAL A 53 17.07 -27.72 -4.13
N ALA A 54 17.09 -28.98 -4.52
CA ALA A 54 16.06 -29.62 -5.36
C ALA A 54 15.44 -30.82 -4.62
N LEU A 55 14.14 -30.74 -4.33
CA LEU A 55 13.37 -31.84 -3.77
C LEU A 55 12.81 -32.71 -4.88
N HIS A 56 13.08 -34.00 -4.86
CA HIS A 56 12.57 -34.99 -5.81
C HIS A 56 11.53 -35.89 -5.13
N TYR A 57 10.34 -35.93 -5.70
CA TYR A 57 9.24 -36.73 -5.21
C TYR A 57 8.32 -37.20 -6.34
N ARG A 58 7.82 -38.40 -6.23
CA ARG A 58 6.78 -38.94 -7.13
C ARG A 58 5.43 -38.85 -6.41
N PRO A 59 4.56 -37.89 -6.72
CA PRO A 59 3.25 -37.76 -6.08
C PRO A 59 2.38 -38.97 -6.37
N ARG A 60 1.66 -39.43 -5.35
CA ARG A 60 0.79 -40.61 -5.41
C ARG A 60 -0.58 -40.26 -5.98
N GLU A 61 -1.25 -41.25 -6.54
CA GLU A 61 -2.66 -41.13 -6.92
C GLU A 61 -3.57 -41.59 -5.78
N ILE A 62 -4.64 -40.85 -5.60
CA ILE A 62 -5.65 -41.12 -4.58
C ILE A 62 -7.03 -41.13 -5.21
N ARG A 63 -7.96 -41.87 -4.62
CA ARG A 63 -9.40 -41.74 -4.84
C ARG A 63 -10.00 -40.98 -3.67
N CYS A 64 -10.48 -39.76 -3.94
CA CYS A 64 -11.24 -38.96 -2.99
C CYS A 64 -12.74 -39.30 -3.13
N ALA A 65 -13.45 -39.42 -2.03
CA ALA A 65 -14.87 -39.69 -2.07
C ALA A 65 -15.70 -38.61 -2.76
N ALA A 66 -15.30 -37.36 -2.57
CA ALA A 66 -16.01 -36.21 -3.15
C ALA A 66 -15.53 -35.81 -4.55
N HIS A 67 -14.23 -36.03 -4.89
CA HIS A 67 -13.62 -35.49 -6.10
C HIS A 67 -13.06 -36.59 -7.04
N GLY A 68 -13.27 -37.87 -6.72
CA GLY A 68 -12.81 -38.97 -7.54
C GLY A 68 -11.27 -39.12 -7.56
N ARG A 69 -10.74 -39.53 -8.74
CA ARG A 69 -9.30 -39.75 -8.93
C ARG A 69 -8.55 -38.43 -8.99
N ARG A 70 -7.59 -38.23 -8.08
CA ARG A 70 -6.76 -37.05 -7.96
C ARG A 70 -5.31 -37.40 -7.65
N GLN A 71 -4.41 -36.50 -7.94
CA GLN A 71 -3.05 -36.57 -7.42
C GLN A 71 -3.03 -35.98 -5.98
N GLU A 72 -2.29 -36.61 -5.07
CA GLU A 72 -2.20 -36.15 -3.70
C GLU A 72 -1.64 -34.73 -3.60
N GLN A 73 -2.09 -33.99 -2.60
CA GLN A 73 -1.50 -32.70 -2.22
C GLN A 73 -0.14 -32.93 -1.56
N VAL A 74 0.89 -32.32 -2.10
CA VAL A 74 2.20 -32.28 -1.43
C VAL A 74 2.20 -31.18 -0.35
N PRO A 75 2.69 -31.45 0.88
CA PRO A 75 2.58 -30.48 1.98
C PRO A 75 3.51 -29.27 1.85
N TRP A 76 4.57 -29.39 1.05
CA TRP A 76 5.60 -28.35 0.93
C TRP A 76 5.40 -27.40 -0.26
N ALA A 77 4.44 -27.61 -1.13
CA ALA A 77 4.23 -26.79 -2.30
C ALA A 77 2.74 -26.50 -2.56
N ALA A 78 2.44 -25.32 -3.07
CA ALA A 78 1.11 -24.99 -3.58
C ALA A 78 0.79 -25.80 -4.86
N PRO A 79 -0.49 -26.04 -5.18
CA PRO A 79 -0.88 -26.66 -6.44
C PRO A 79 -0.21 -25.97 -7.63
N MET A 80 0.29 -26.76 -8.58
CA MET A 80 1.00 -26.30 -9.79
C MET A 80 2.30 -25.52 -9.56
N SER A 81 2.75 -25.30 -8.33
CA SER A 81 4.03 -24.67 -8.05
C SER A 81 5.21 -25.63 -8.25
N ARG A 82 6.30 -25.11 -8.78
CA ARG A 82 7.63 -25.75 -8.84
C ARG A 82 8.57 -25.29 -7.72
N ASN A 83 8.09 -24.39 -6.86
CA ASN A 83 8.80 -23.91 -5.69
C ASN A 83 8.11 -24.41 -4.43
N THR A 84 8.89 -24.63 -3.37
CA THR A 84 8.31 -24.91 -2.05
C THR A 84 7.66 -23.65 -1.48
N LEU A 85 6.69 -23.82 -0.58
CA LEU A 85 6.07 -22.72 0.15
C LEU A 85 7.12 -21.90 0.92
N ARG A 86 8.14 -22.57 1.45
CA ARG A 86 9.25 -21.93 2.17
C ARG A 86 10.06 -21.02 1.25
N LEU A 87 10.39 -21.49 0.04
CA LEU A 87 11.09 -20.66 -0.96
C LEU A 87 10.23 -19.49 -1.42
N GLU A 88 8.93 -19.69 -1.66
CA GLU A 88 8.00 -18.63 -2.01
C GLU A 88 7.95 -17.54 -0.92
N CYS A 89 7.84 -17.92 0.36
CA CYS A 89 7.83 -16.96 1.46
C CYS A 89 9.16 -16.22 1.62
N GLN A 90 10.28 -16.94 1.45
CA GLN A 90 11.60 -16.31 1.50
C GLN A 90 11.78 -15.30 0.35
N LEU A 91 11.32 -15.64 -0.86
CA LEU A 91 11.32 -14.72 -1.99
C LEU A 91 10.54 -13.43 -1.67
N LEU A 92 9.34 -13.55 -1.07
CA LEU A 92 8.54 -12.37 -0.71
C LEU A 92 9.27 -11.49 0.30
N ARG A 93 9.85 -12.08 1.34
CA ARG A 93 10.64 -11.34 2.35
C ARG A 93 11.81 -10.59 1.72
N LEU A 94 12.55 -11.23 0.83
CA LEU A 94 13.65 -10.57 0.11
C LEU A 94 13.13 -9.43 -0.78
N CYS A 95 12.01 -9.62 -1.48
CA CYS A 95 11.42 -8.58 -2.32
C CYS A 95 10.94 -7.34 -1.53
N GLN A 96 10.71 -7.44 -0.21
CA GLN A 96 10.46 -6.26 0.63
C GLN A 96 11.72 -5.37 0.75
N ALA A 97 12.92 -5.97 0.77
CA ALA A 97 14.18 -5.27 1.02
C ALA A 97 14.98 -4.94 -0.26
N MET A 98 14.85 -5.72 -1.32
CA MET A 98 15.63 -5.59 -2.56
C MET A 98 14.77 -5.70 -3.81
N THR A 99 15.37 -5.56 -5.00
CA THR A 99 14.64 -5.74 -6.26
C THR A 99 14.28 -7.21 -6.51
N GLN A 100 13.23 -7.44 -7.31
CA GLN A 100 12.83 -8.80 -7.68
C GLN A 100 13.94 -9.56 -8.40
N LYS A 101 14.78 -8.85 -9.18
CA LYS A 101 15.93 -9.44 -9.89
C LYS A 101 17.02 -9.90 -8.91
N GLU A 102 17.37 -9.08 -7.93
CA GLU A 102 18.35 -9.42 -6.89
C GLU A 102 17.87 -10.57 -6.02
N ALA A 103 16.59 -10.52 -5.58
CA ALA A 103 15.98 -11.61 -4.81
C ALA A 103 15.99 -12.95 -5.57
N ALA A 104 15.71 -12.91 -6.87
CA ALA A 104 15.78 -14.08 -7.74
C ALA A 104 17.21 -14.64 -7.82
N ALA A 105 18.20 -13.78 -8.02
CA ALA A 105 19.61 -14.17 -8.10
C ALA A 105 20.09 -14.81 -6.79
N GLN A 106 19.72 -14.22 -5.65
CA GLN A 106 20.08 -14.73 -4.32
C GLN A 106 19.48 -16.11 -4.03
N LEU A 107 18.29 -16.39 -4.57
CA LEU A 107 17.60 -17.69 -4.38
C LEU A 107 17.85 -18.69 -5.51
N GLY A 108 18.66 -18.35 -6.50
CA GLY A 108 18.95 -19.23 -7.64
C GLY A 108 17.71 -19.55 -8.50
N ILE A 109 16.72 -18.65 -8.57
CA ILE A 109 15.52 -18.83 -9.37
C ILE A 109 15.49 -17.89 -10.59
N PRO A 110 14.85 -18.26 -11.70
CA PRO A 110 14.73 -17.37 -12.85
C PRO A 110 13.92 -16.10 -12.52
N ALA A 111 14.44 -14.94 -12.88
CA ALA A 111 13.78 -13.65 -12.67
C ALA A 111 12.38 -13.58 -13.33
N SER A 112 12.21 -14.24 -14.48
CA SER A 112 10.93 -14.32 -15.20
C SER A 112 9.80 -14.97 -14.39
N THR A 113 10.11 -15.84 -13.43
CA THR A 113 9.10 -16.54 -12.61
C THR A 113 8.71 -15.79 -11.34
N VAL A 114 9.44 -14.72 -10.99
CA VAL A 114 9.24 -14.00 -9.73
C VAL A 114 7.87 -13.32 -9.68
N ALA A 115 7.50 -12.60 -10.73
CA ALA A 115 6.23 -11.87 -10.77
C ALA A 115 5.02 -12.79 -10.61
N ASP A 116 5.02 -13.96 -11.24
CA ASP A 116 3.94 -14.95 -11.12
C ASP A 116 3.94 -15.64 -9.75
N THR A 117 5.12 -15.91 -9.20
CA THR A 117 5.26 -16.45 -7.84
C THR A 117 4.71 -15.46 -6.80
N LEU A 118 5.09 -14.17 -6.91
CA LEU A 118 4.55 -13.10 -6.07
C LEU A 118 3.04 -13.02 -6.19
N HIS A 119 2.51 -12.95 -7.41
CA HIS A 119 1.06 -12.85 -7.65
C HIS A 119 0.30 -14.02 -7.02
N ARG A 120 0.74 -15.25 -7.27
CA ARG A 120 0.12 -16.46 -6.74
C ARG A 120 0.15 -16.50 -5.20
N THR A 121 1.28 -16.16 -4.61
CA THR A 121 1.47 -16.21 -3.16
C THR A 121 0.67 -15.10 -2.47
N ILE A 122 0.73 -13.87 -2.95
CA ILE A 122 -0.05 -12.75 -2.43
C ILE A 122 -1.55 -13.02 -2.57
N SER A 123 -2.01 -13.52 -3.72
CA SER A 123 -3.41 -13.89 -3.93
C SER A 123 -3.87 -14.99 -2.96
N ARG A 124 -2.99 -15.93 -2.59
CA ARG A 124 -3.27 -16.95 -1.59
C ARG A 124 -3.39 -16.36 -0.19
N CYS A 125 -2.44 -15.51 0.22
CA CYS A 125 -2.46 -14.82 1.51
C CYS A 125 -3.71 -13.94 1.64
N ARG A 126 -4.11 -13.27 0.57
CA ARG A 126 -5.30 -12.39 0.56
C ARG A 126 -6.63 -13.12 0.51
N ARG A 127 -6.73 -14.36 0.04
CA ARG A 127 -8.00 -15.12 -0.03
C ARG A 127 -8.68 -15.30 1.34
N GLY A 128 -7.94 -15.25 2.43
CA GLY A 128 -8.48 -15.25 3.80
C GLY A 128 -8.68 -13.85 4.40
N HIS A 129 -8.12 -12.82 3.81
CA HIS A 129 -8.18 -11.43 4.28
C HIS A 129 -9.45 -10.74 3.74
N ARG A 130 -10.57 -11.00 4.42
CA ARG A 130 -11.74 -10.13 4.27
C ARG A 130 -11.45 -8.80 4.95
N ILE A 131 -11.85 -7.68 4.34
CA ILE A 131 -11.83 -6.37 5.00
C ILE A 131 -12.72 -6.49 6.24
N ARG A 132 -12.11 -6.56 7.43
CA ARG A 132 -12.84 -6.73 8.69
C ARG A 132 -12.62 -5.51 9.58
N GLY A 133 -13.72 -4.98 10.13
CA GLY A 133 -13.63 -3.92 11.16
C GLY A 133 -13.03 -2.60 10.65
N LEU A 134 -13.12 -2.31 9.35
CA LEU A 134 -12.70 -1.03 8.77
C LEU A 134 -13.66 0.05 9.25
N LYS A 135 -13.17 0.98 10.09
CA LYS A 135 -13.92 2.11 10.63
C LYS A 135 -13.51 3.42 9.97
N ASN A 136 -12.22 3.65 9.86
CA ASN A 136 -11.63 4.87 9.30
C ASN A 136 -10.90 4.52 8.01
N LEU A 137 -11.44 4.99 6.90
CA LEU A 137 -10.98 4.68 5.56
C LEU A 137 -10.25 5.87 4.97
N GLY A 138 -9.07 5.64 4.37
CA GLY A 138 -8.33 6.62 3.57
C GLY A 138 -8.34 6.26 2.09
N ILE A 139 -8.45 7.25 1.21
CA ILE A 139 -8.33 7.07 -0.24
C ILE A 139 -7.27 8.05 -0.74
N ASP A 140 -6.31 7.55 -1.53
CA ASP A 140 -5.28 8.36 -2.17
C ASP A 140 -4.84 7.76 -3.50
N GLU A 141 -4.04 8.49 -4.27
CA GLU A 141 -3.56 8.12 -5.58
C GLU A 141 -2.04 7.95 -5.62
N ILE A 142 -1.60 6.93 -6.32
CA ILE A 142 -0.18 6.71 -6.60
C ILE A 142 0.05 6.69 -8.11
N SER A 143 0.87 7.61 -8.59
CA SER A 143 1.34 7.58 -9.98
C SER A 143 2.36 6.45 -10.16
N TYR A 144 2.13 5.54 -11.12
CA TYR A 144 3.05 4.43 -11.37
C TYR A 144 3.83 4.52 -12.70
N LYS A 145 3.32 5.27 -13.67
CA LYS A 145 3.99 5.51 -14.96
C LYS A 145 3.89 6.97 -15.40
N ARG A 146 4.80 7.39 -16.27
CA ARG A 146 4.65 8.65 -17.02
C ARG A 146 3.33 8.65 -17.80
N ARG A 147 2.84 9.83 -18.22
CA ARG A 147 1.56 10.01 -18.95
C ARG A 147 0.31 9.69 -18.09
N HIS A 148 0.31 10.13 -16.82
CA HIS A 148 -0.86 10.14 -15.93
C HIS A 148 -1.52 8.77 -15.69
N ARG A 149 -0.74 7.71 -15.55
CA ARG A 149 -1.26 6.42 -15.09
C ARG A 149 -1.17 6.33 -13.57
N TYR A 150 -2.34 6.12 -12.95
CA TYR A 150 -2.51 6.12 -11.50
C TYR A 150 -3.06 4.79 -11.00
N LEU A 151 -2.78 4.52 -9.74
CA LEU A 151 -3.47 3.52 -8.93
C LEU A 151 -4.22 4.25 -7.82
N THR A 152 -5.49 3.91 -7.63
CA THR A 152 -6.23 4.27 -6.42
C THR A 152 -5.88 3.27 -5.33
N VAL A 153 -5.49 3.76 -4.17
CA VAL A 153 -5.15 2.95 -3.01
C VAL A 153 -6.09 3.28 -1.88
N VAL A 154 -6.64 2.25 -1.26
CA VAL A 154 -7.52 2.38 -0.09
C VAL A 154 -6.81 1.83 1.13
N TYR A 155 -6.86 2.60 2.22
CA TYR A 155 -6.15 2.36 3.47
C TYR A 155 -7.13 2.13 4.62
N ASP A 156 -6.76 1.27 5.53
CA ASP A 156 -7.26 1.27 6.91
C ASP A 156 -6.40 2.25 7.70
N LEU A 157 -6.99 3.38 8.11
CA LEU A 157 -6.28 4.43 8.82
C LEU A 157 -6.01 4.09 10.29
N ASP A 158 -6.77 3.14 10.87
CA ASP A 158 -6.57 2.68 12.24
C ASP A 158 -5.40 1.70 12.35
N ARG A 159 -5.30 0.78 11.38
CA ARG A 159 -4.28 -0.27 11.35
C ARG A 159 -3.07 0.08 10.50
N HIS A 160 -3.08 1.22 9.84
CA HIS A 160 -1.99 1.70 8.99
C HIS A 160 -1.56 0.73 7.89
N HIS A 161 -2.52 0.15 7.16
CA HIS A 161 -2.20 -0.75 6.04
C HIS A 161 -3.12 -0.54 4.83
N VAL A 162 -2.68 -1.07 3.69
CA VAL A 162 -3.42 -1.05 2.43
C VAL A 162 -4.44 -2.18 2.41
N VAL A 163 -5.71 -1.84 2.22
CA VAL A 163 -6.80 -2.82 2.10
C VAL A 163 -7.16 -3.13 0.65
N TRP A 164 -6.98 -2.17 -0.26
CA TRP A 164 -7.29 -2.36 -1.66
C TRP A 164 -6.45 -1.48 -2.60
N VAL A 165 -6.21 -1.98 -3.81
CA VAL A 165 -5.51 -1.27 -4.89
C VAL A 165 -6.25 -1.52 -6.19
N GLY A 166 -6.57 -0.45 -6.91
CA GLY A 166 -7.21 -0.51 -8.23
C GLY A 166 -6.52 0.37 -9.26
N GLU A 167 -6.57 -0.03 -10.54
CA GLU A 167 -6.05 0.76 -11.64
C GLU A 167 -7.01 1.89 -11.99
N GLY A 168 -6.48 3.09 -12.15
CA GLY A 168 -7.23 4.32 -12.44
C GLY A 168 -7.33 5.26 -11.23
N LYS A 169 -7.97 6.42 -11.43
CA LYS A 169 -8.24 7.46 -10.41
C LYS A 169 -9.64 8.03 -10.51
N GLY A 170 -10.48 7.43 -11.33
CA GLY A 170 -11.84 7.88 -11.60
C GLY A 170 -12.85 7.32 -10.62
N ARG A 171 -14.08 7.84 -10.75
CA ARG A 171 -15.26 7.39 -10.03
C ARG A 171 -15.45 5.87 -10.14
N GLU A 172 -15.36 5.33 -11.34
CA GLU A 172 -15.54 3.92 -11.64
C GLU A 172 -14.58 3.01 -10.85
N THR A 173 -13.32 3.46 -10.67
CA THR A 173 -12.32 2.71 -9.93
C THR A 173 -12.71 2.55 -8.46
N ILE A 174 -13.16 3.62 -7.81
CA ILE A 174 -13.55 3.56 -6.40
C ILE A 174 -14.92 2.90 -6.19
N ASP A 175 -15.84 3.05 -7.14
CA ASP A 175 -17.13 2.32 -7.12
C ASP A 175 -16.90 0.80 -7.15
N ARG A 176 -15.92 0.33 -7.96
CA ARG A 176 -15.52 -1.08 -7.98
C ARG A 176 -15.04 -1.56 -6.62
N PHE A 177 -14.24 -0.75 -5.89
CA PHE A 177 -13.86 -1.09 -4.52
C PHE A 177 -15.07 -1.32 -3.62
N PHE A 178 -16.02 -0.38 -3.60
CA PHE A 178 -17.19 -0.48 -2.75
C PHE A 178 -18.12 -1.63 -3.11
N ARG A 179 -18.25 -1.95 -4.41
CA ARG A 179 -19.14 -3.03 -4.88
C ARG A 179 -18.53 -4.42 -4.75
N GLU A 180 -17.25 -4.57 -5.09
CA GLU A 180 -16.61 -5.88 -5.17
C GLU A 180 -15.86 -6.29 -3.89
N ALA A 181 -15.23 -5.33 -3.19
CA ALA A 181 -14.40 -5.61 -2.03
C ALA A 181 -15.13 -5.48 -0.67
N MET A 182 -16.29 -4.81 -0.64
CA MET A 182 -17.07 -4.58 0.60
C MET A 182 -18.51 -5.03 0.46
N SER A 183 -18.97 -5.80 1.45
CA SER A 183 -20.42 -6.08 1.60
C SER A 183 -21.17 -4.84 2.11
N ARG A 184 -22.51 -4.83 1.95
CA ARG A 184 -23.37 -3.74 2.47
C ARG A 184 -23.17 -3.54 3.99
N GLY A 185 -23.11 -4.63 4.76
CA GLY A 185 -22.90 -4.54 6.21
C GLY A 185 -21.50 -4.03 6.60
N GLN A 186 -20.48 -4.24 5.78
CA GLN A 186 -19.15 -3.66 6.02
C GLN A 186 -19.14 -2.16 5.74
N ARG A 187 -19.79 -1.72 4.65
CA ARG A 187 -19.94 -0.30 4.32
C ARG A 187 -20.67 0.47 5.42
N ALA A 188 -21.75 -0.08 5.96
CA ALA A 188 -22.51 0.53 7.05
C ALA A 188 -21.71 0.70 8.37
N ARG A 189 -20.56 0.02 8.52
CA ARG A 189 -19.70 0.14 9.72
C ARG A 189 -18.58 1.18 9.57
N VAL A 190 -18.41 1.74 8.39
CA VAL A 190 -17.42 2.79 8.17
C VAL A 190 -17.92 4.07 8.81
N GLN A 191 -17.13 4.61 9.73
CA GLN A 191 -17.47 5.83 10.49
C GLN A 191 -16.94 7.09 9.78
N THR A 192 -15.74 7.00 9.21
CA THR A 192 -15.13 8.12 8.50
C THR A 192 -14.47 7.68 7.21
N ALA A 193 -14.48 8.58 6.22
CA ALA A 193 -13.78 8.40 4.97
C ALA A 193 -12.96 9.67 4.65
N CYS A 194 -11.64 9.54 4.65
CA CYS A 194 -10.70 10.61 4.36
C CYS A 194 -10.22 10.52 2.90
N CYS A 195 -10.34 11.62 2.16
CA CYS A 195 -9.84 11.70 0.79
C CYS A 195 -9.39 13.13 0.44
N ASP A 196 -8.81 13.31 -0.75
CA ASP A 196 -8.59 14.62 -1.34
C ASP A 196 -9.91 15.28 -1.81
N MET A 197 -9.82 16.49 -2.34
CA MET A 197 -10.97 17.23 -2.86
C MET A 197 -11.42 16.73 -4.25
N SER A 198 -11.18 15.46 -4.59
CA SER A 198 -11.62 14.84 -5.84
C SER A 198 -13.14 14.66 -5.85
N LYS A 199 -13.81 15.21 -6.86
CA LYS A 199 -15.24 15.01 -7.04
C LYS A 199 -15.61 13.53 -7.20
N ALA A 200 -14.73 12.75 -7.80
CA ALA A 200 -14.93 11.31 -7.99
C ALA A 200 -15.01 10.57 -6.65
N TYR A 201 -14.04 10.82 -5.75
CA TYR A 201 -13.99 10.15 -4.46
C TYR A 201 -15.08 10.63 -3.51
N MET A 202 -15.27 11.95 -3.40
CA MET A 202 -16.33 12.52 -2.56
C MET A 202 -17.72 12.03 -2.99
N GLY A 203 -17.99 11.99 -4.32
CA GLY A 203 -19.27 11.48 -4.82
C GLY A 203 -19.47 9.98 -4.54
N ALA A 204 -18.41 9.17 -4.65
CA ALA A 204 -18.48 7.75 -4.32
C ALA A 204 -18.71 7.51 -2.82
N ILE A 205 -18.02 8.28 -1.97
CA ILE A 205 -18.22 8.22 -0.52
C ILE A 205 -19.66 8.57 -0.17
N ALA A 206 -20.20 9.66 -0.71
CA ALA A 206 -21.57 10.06 -0.47
C ALA A 206 -22.62 9.00 -0.88
N GLU A 207 -22.37 8.28 -1.98
CA GLU A 207 -23.29 7.24 -2.48
C GLU A 207 -23.16 5.93 -1.69
N HIS A 208 -21.93 5.47 -1.46
CA HIS A 208 -21.69 4.14 -0.90
C HIS A 208 -21.58 4.10 0.62
N LEU A 209 -21.28 5.26 1.25
CA LEU A 209 -21.07 5.42 2.69
C LEU A 209 -21.88 6.64 3.21
N PRO A 210 -23.22 6.69 3.04
CA PRO A 210 -24.01 7.88 3.35
C PRO A 210 -23.95 8.29 4.84
N GLU A 211 -23.70 7.34 5.74
CA GLU A 211 -23.59 7.60 7.18
C GLU A 211 -22.16 7.94 7.63
N ALA A 212 -21.18 7.81 6.77
CA ALA A 212 -19.78 8.07 7.13
C ALA A 212 -19.47 9.57 7.08
N LEU A 213 -18.72 10.06 8.05
CA LEU A 213 -18.21 11.43 8.04
C LEU A 213 -17.15 11.56 6.94
N LEU A 214 -17.43 12.40 5.92
CA LEU A 214 -16.44 12.76 4.91
C LEU A 214 -15.43 13.73 5.53
N VAL A 215 -14.15 13.34 5.54
CA VAL A 215 -13.03 14.15 6.00
C VAL A 215 -12.17 14.55 4.80
N LEU A 216 -11.91 15.84 4.63
CA LEU A 216 -10.94 16.29 3.64
C LEU A 216 -9.54 16.32 4.23
N ASP A 217 -8.61 15.74 3.51
CA ASP A 217 -7.23 15.68 3.99
C ASP A 217 -6.59 17.08 4.07
N ARG A 218 -6.13 17.41 5.27
CA ARG A 218 -5.44 18.67 5.57
C ARG A 218 -4.31 18.97 4.60
N PHE A 219 -3.52 17.96 4.22
CA PHE A 219 -2.41 18.13 3.29
C PHE A 219 -2.89 18.72 1.94
N HIS A 220 -3.98 18.20 1.41
CA HIS A 220 -4.54 18.65 0.13
C HIS A 220 -5.17 20.04 0.23
N ILE A 221 -5.78 20.40 1.37
CA ILE A 221 -6.26 21.78 1.64
C ILE A 221 -5.09 22.76 1.62
N ILE A 222 -4.01 22.46 2.36
CA ILE A 222 -2.81 23.31 2.41
C ILE A 222 -2.11 23.38 1.05
N LYS A 223 -2.07 22.27 0.32
CA LYS A 223 -1.53 22.23 -1.05
C LYS A 223 -2.29 23.17 -1.97
N ALA A 224 -3.62 23.13 -1.98
CA ALA A 224 -4.45 24.02 -2.80
C ALA A 224 -4.26 25.50 -2.41
N LEU A 225 -4.11 25.81 -1.11
CA LEU A 225 -3.78 27.14 -0.65
C LEU A 225 -2.38 27.60 -1.15
N ASN A 226 -1.40 26.72 -1.07
CA ASN A 226 -0.04 26.99 -1.56
C ASN A 226 -0.04 27.27 -3.08
N GLU A 227 -0.82 26.52 -3.85
CA GLU A 227 -1.00 26.77 -5.29
C GLU A 227 -1.63 28.14 -5.55
N ALA A 228 -2.65 28.54 -4.77
CA ALA A 228 -3.26 29.87 -4.87
C ALA A 228 -2.26 30.98 -4.54
N VAL A 229 -1.43 30.82 -3.52
CA VAL A 229 -0.36 31.79 -3.15
C VAL A 229 0.70 31.88 -4.24
N ASP A 230 1.13 30.75 -4.81
CA ASP A 230 2.11 30.75 -5.91
C ASP A 230 1.55 31.39 -7.19
N GLU A 231 0.23 31.27 -7.44
CA GLU A 231 -0.36 31.95 -8.58
C GLU A 231 -0.39 33.49 -8.39
N VAL A 232 -0.68 33.98 -7.18
CA VAL A 232 -0.52 35.41 -6.87
C VAL A 232 0.92 35.89 -7.13
N ARG A 233 1.92 35.10 -6.74
CA ARG A 233 3.33 35.42 -7.02
C ARG A 233 3.61 35.45 -8.53
N LYS A 234 3.08 34.48 -9.30
CA LYS A 234 3.25 34.44 -10.76
C LYS A 234 2.55 35.59 -11.46
N GLU A 235 1.35 36.01 -11.01
CA GLU A 235 0.67 37.21 -11.50
C GLU A 235 1.54 38.43 -11.32
N GLN A 236 2.13 38.63 -10.11
CA GLN A 236 3.01 39.75 -9.86
C GLN A 236 4.29 39.69 -10.70
N TRP A 237 4.88 38.51 -10.85
CA TRP A 237 6.05 38.35 -11.72
C TRP A 237 5.77 38.77 -13.17
N ARG A 238 4.59 38.49 -13.70
CA ARG A 238 4.23 38.85 -15.09
C ARG A 238 4.14 40.38 -15.30
N VAL A 239 3.66 41.10 -14.30
CA VAL A 239 3.47 42.55 -14.36
C VAL A 239 4.66 43.38 -13.85
N SER A 240 5.62 42.79 -13.17
CA SER A 240 6.80 43.48 -12.62
C SER A 240 7.85 43.79 -13.68
N ALA A 241 8.53 44.92 -13.53
CA ALA A 241 9.69 45.27 -14.33
C ALA A 241 10.89 44.31 -14.13
N ALA A 242 11.82 44.27 -15.05
CA ALA A 242 12.96 43.34 -15.02
C ALA A 242 13.80 43.48 -13.73
N ALA A 243 14.01 44.69 -13.24
CA ALA A 243 14.74 44.95 -12.01
C ALA A 243 14.03 44.36 -10.77
N GLU A 244 12.70 44.47 -10.69
CA GLU A 244 11.89 43.92 -9.60
C GLU A 244 11.83 42.39 -9.61
N ARG A 245 11.83 41.76 -10.80
CA ARG A 245 11.83 40.31 -10.96
C ARG A 245 13.01 39.63 -10.27
N LYS A 246 14.18 40.31 -10.24
CA LYS A 246 15.36 39.82 -9.51
C LYS A 246 15.04 39.57 -8.03
N GLY A 247 14.29 40.48 -7.38
CA GLY A 247 13.85 40.36 -5.99
C GLY A 247 12.76 39.32 -5.75
N LEU A 248 12.03 38.90 -6.82
CA LEU A 248 11.01 37.86 -6.75
C LEU A 248 11.55 36.45 -6.99
N LYS A 249 12.81 36.34 -7.46
CA LYS A 249 13.46 35.03 -7.71
C LYS A 249 13.66 34.29 -6.38
N GLY A 250 13.32 33.03 -6.34
CA GLY A 250 13.46 32.19 -5.13
C GLY A 250 12.36 32.37 -4.08
N LEU A 251 11.53 33.44 -4.13
CA LEU A 251 10.46 33.68 -3.14
C LEU A 251 9.45 32.51 -3.03
N ARG A 252 9.24 31.73 -4.08
CA ARG A 252 8.33 30.58 -4.05
C ARG A 252 8.62 29.69 -2.85
N PHE A 253 9.87 29.28 -2.67
CA PHE A 253 10.24 28.33 -1.62
C PHE A 253 10.05 28.92 -0.21
N ILE A 254 10.33 30.21 -0.04
CA ILE A 254 10.18 30.92 1.23
C ILE A 254 8.69 31.12 1.57
N LEU A 255 7.86 31.51 0.59
CA LEU A 255 6.43 31.72 0.76
C LEU A 255 5.69 30.44 1.12
N LEU A 256 6.02 29.33 0.42
CA LEU A 256 5.35 28.04 0.61
C LEU A 256 5.83 27.31 1.86
N LYS A 257 6.99 27.65 2.40
CA LYS A 257 7.54 27.10 3.64
C LYS A 257 6.63 27.44 4.82
N ASN A 258 6.49 26.48 5.74
CA ASN A 258 5.74 26.75 6.99
C ASN A 258 6.43 27.86 7.78
N LYS A 259 5.65 28.78 8.35
CA LYS A 259 6.16 29.92 9.09
C LYS A 259 7.15 29.52 10.18
N ALA A 260 6.86 28.49 10.95
CA ALA A 260 7.73 27.97 12.01
C ALA A 260 9.09 27.45 11.52
N ASN A 261 9.18 27.04 10.25
CA ASN A 261 10.40 26.47 9.66
C ASN A 261 11.24 27.50 8.88
N ARG A 262 10.83 28.76 8.86
CA ARG A 262 11.59 29.85 8.20
C ARG A 262 12.75 30.31 9.06
N THR A 263 13.87 30.54 8.41
CA THR A 263 15.06 31.16 9.06
C THR A 263 14.81 32.64 9.38
N PRO A 264 15.57 33.26 10.29
CA PRO A 264 15.48 34.68 10.56
C PRO A 264 15.64 35.54 9.30
N GLN A 265 16.52 35.15 8.38
CA GLN A 265 16.71 35.85 7.11
C GLN A 265 15.48 35.76 6.18
N GLU A 266 14.84 34.54 6.12
CA GLU A 266 13.61 34.37 5.37
C GLU A 266 12.45 35.18 5.94
N HIS A 267 12.37 35.32 7.27
CA HIS A 267 11.41 36.24 7.92
C HIS A 267 11.65 37.70 7.53
N LYS A 268 12.90 38.18 7.51
CA LYS A 268 13.25 39.52 7.05
C LYS A 268 12.88 39.75 5.58
N THR A 269 13.12 38.72 4.73
CA THR A 269 12.74 38.77 3.31
C THR A 269 11.22 38.93 3.15
N ILE A 270 10.42 38.10 3.86
CA ILE A 270 8.94 38.26 3.84
C ILE A 270 8.49 39.62 4.33
N ALA A 271 9.08 40.15 5.43
CA ALA A 271 8.72 41.42 5.97
C ALA A 271 9.00 42.58 4.96
N ALA A 272 10.10 42.52 4.23
CA ALA A 272 10.44 43.50 3.20
C ALA A 272 9.38 43.57 2.08
N LEU A 273 8.71 42.46 1.76
CA LEU A 273 7.62 42.42 0.77
C LEU A 273 6.43 43.29 1.13
N LYS A 274 6.24 43.62 2.42
CA LYS A 274 5.17 44.53 2.86
C LYS A 274 5.24 45.91 2.16
N ARG A 275 6.45 46.40 1.87
CA ARG A 275 6.67 47.68 1.19
C ARG A 275 6.74 47.49 -0.33
N SER A 276 7.48 46.52 -0.82
CA SER A 276 7.78 46.35 -2.25
C SER A 276 6.72 45.58 -3.03
N GLN A 277 6.09 44.58 -2.40
CA GLN A 277 5.19 43.62 -3.07
C GLN A 277 3.98 43.27 -2.19
N ARG A 278 3.13 44.26 -1.90
CA ARG A 278 1.97 44.17 -0.97
C ARG A 278 1.04 42.98 -1.27
N ARG A 279 0.80 42.64 -2.55
CA ARG A 279 -0.10 41.54 -2.93
C ARG A 279 0.50 40.21 -2.50
N ILE A 280 1.81 39.97 -2.75
CA ILE A 280 2.50 38.73 -2.36
C ILE A 280 2.56 38.62 -0.83
N PHE A 281 2.90 39.71 -0.15
CA PHE A 281 2.92 39.78 1.32
C PHE A 281 1.56 39.38 1.91
N ARG A 282 0.47 39.97 1.42
CA ARG A 282 -0.89 39.67 1.88
C ARG A 282 -1.26 38.21 1.65
N ALA A 283 -0.91 37.63 0.49
CA ALA A 283 -1.13 36.24 0.20
C ALA A 283 -0.38 35.28 1.16
N GLY A 284 0.89 35.61 1.44
CA GLY A 284 1.71 34.88 2.41
C GLY A 284 1.17 34.97 3.85
N THR A 285 0.71 36.14 4.27
CA THR A 285 0.09 36.35 5.60
C THR A 285 -1.19 35.49 5.73
N LEU A 286 -2.09 35.57 4.76
CA LEU A 286 -3.33 34.77 4.77
C LEU A 286 -3.03 33.26 4.79
N LYS A 287 -2.00 32.79 4.08
CA LYS A 287 -1.56 31.42 4.14
C LYS A 287 -1.09 31.03 5.55
N ASP A 288 -0.25 31.85 6.16
CA ASP A 288 0.29 31.58 7.49
C ASP A 288 -0.83 31.58 8.56
N GLU A 289 -1.81 32.48 8.43
CA GLU A 289 -2.97 32.57 9.32
C GLU A 289 -3.85 31.30 9.24
N LEU A 290 -4.13 30.76 8.04
CA LEU A 290 -4.98 29.57 7.92
C LEU A 290 -4.40 28.37 8.67
N SER A 291 -3.07 28.29 8.84
CA SER A 291 -2.45 27.18 9.58
C SER A 291 -2.94 27.06 11.03
N HIS A 292 -3.40 28.17 11.62
CA HIS A 292 -3.98 28.18 12.97
C HIS A 292 -5.36 27.53 13.06
N PHE A 293 -6.04 27.29 11.93
CA PHE A 293 -7.34 26.61 11.93
C PHE A 293 -7.25 25.24 12.63
N TRP A 294 -6.18 24.47 12.39
CA TRP A 294 -5.99 23.15 12.98
C TRP A 294 -5.40 23.14 14.40
N THR A 295 -5.23 24.30 15.03
CA THR A 295 -4.81 24.39 16.45
C THR A 295 -6.00 24.57 17.41
N TYR A 296 -7.19 24.74 16.86
CA TYR A 296 -8.40 24.86 17.69
C TYR A 296 -8.88 23.51 18.22
N SER A 297 -9.14 23.43 19.52
CA SER A 297 -9.75 22.25 20.16
C SER A 297 -11.28 22.29 20.12
N TYR A 298 -11.89 23.48 20.01
CA TYR A 298 -13.35 23.66 19.99
C TYR A 298 -13.85 23.96 18.58
N LEU A 299 -14.76 23.09 18.10
CA LEU A 299 -15.31 23.15 16.74
C LEU A 299 -15.95 24.52 16.43
N GLY A 300 -16.75 25.07 17.34
CA GLY A 300 -17.41 26.36 17.12
C GLY A 300 -16.42 27.54 17.02
N SER A 301 -15.31 27.49 17.75
CA SER A 301 -14.25 28.50 17.67
C SER A 301 -13.48 28.40 16.35
N ALA A 302 -13.17 27.18 15.94
CA ALA A 302 -12.53 26.91 14.65
C ALA A 302 -13.41 27.36 13.48
N GLU A 303 -14.70 27.10 13.53
CA GLU A 303 -15.65 27.52 12.51
C GLU A 303 -15.77 29.04 12.43
N LYS A 304 -15.86 29.73 13.59
CA LYS A 304 -15.85 31.19 13.65
C LYS A 304 -14.54 31.77 13.07
N PHE A 305 -13.40 31.18 13.40
CA PHE A 305 -12.11 31.55 12.82
C PHE A 305 -12.12 31.39 11.30
N LEU A 306 -12.53 30.21 10.77
CA LEU A 306 -12.53 29.93 9.35
C LEU A 306 -13.46 30.87 8.58
N LYS A 307 -14.65 31.19 9.13
CA LYS A 307 -15.58 32.18 8.56
C LYS A 307 -14.92 33.56 8.45
N ARG A 308 -14.25 34.05 9.53
CA ARG A 308 -13.51 35.32 9.51
C ARG A 308 -12.37 35.32 8.51
N TRP A 309 -11.59 34.24 8.49
CA TRP A 309 -10.48 34.08 7.54
C TRP A 309 -10.98 34.08 6.08
N CYS A 310 -12.05 33.41 5.77
CA CYS A 310 -12.68 33.43 4.44
C CYS A 310 -13.13 34.82 4.05
N LYS A 311 -13.69 35.62 5.00
CA LYS A 311 -14.07 37.01 4.75
C LYS A 311 -12.83 37.86 4.42
N SER A 312 -11.76 37.77 5.21
CA SER A 312 -10.48 38.49 4.98
C SER A 312 -9.84 38.09 3.64
N ALA A 313 -9.83 36.81 3.29
CA ALA A 313 -9.30 36.35 2.02
C ALA A 313 -10.13 36.84 0.82
N LYS A 314 -11.46 36.91 0.92
CA LYS A 314 -12.31 37.51 -0.11
C LYS A 314 -12.09 39.03 -0.26
N LEU A 315 -11.95 39.75 0.83
CA LEU A 315 -11.67 41.21 0.86
C LEU A 315 -10.26 41.55 0.39
N SER A 316 -9.34 40.59 0.34
CA SER A 316 -7.96 40.81 -0.15
C SER A 316 -7.90 41.21 -1.62
N ARG A 317 -8.95 40.94 -2.41
CA ARG A 317 -9.02 41.13 -3.86
C ARG A 317 -7.96 40.37 -4.65
N LEU A 318 -7.45 39.27 -4.08
CA LEU A 318 -6.53 38.35 -4.72
C LEU A 318 -7.35 37.18 -5.34
N GLU A 319 -7.49 37.20 -6.65
CA GLU A 319 -8.40 36.28 -7.36
C GLU A 319 -8.09 34.78 -7.11
N PRO A 320 -6.82 34.34 -7.06
CA PRO A 320 -6.53 32.94 -6.71
C PRO A 320 -7.02 32.53 -5.33
N LEU A 321 -6.91 33.44 -4.32
CA LEU A 321 -7.40 33.18 -2.96
C LEU A 321 -8.92 33.23 -2.87
N ARG A 322 -9.60 34.05 -3.67
CA ARG A 322 -11.07 34.07 -3.77
C ARG A 322 -11.60 32.73 -4.28
N LYS A 323 -11.01 32.20 -5.35
CA LYS A 323 -11.34 30.88 -5.89
C LYS A 323 -11.09 29.77 -4.85
N PHE A 324 -9.99 29.85 -4.10
CA PHE A 324 -9.72 28.90 -3.02
C PHE A 324 -10.81 28.97 -1.93
N VAL A 325 -11.24 30.16 -1.51
CA VAL A 325 -12.35 30.32 -0.54
C VAL A 325 -13.64 29.72 -1.08
N ASP A 326 -13.95 29.88 -2.37
CA ASP A 326 -15.15 29.28 -2.96
C ASP A 326 -15.08 27.75 -2.94
N THR A 327 -13.89 27.19 -3.15
CA THR A 327 -13.64 25.73 -2.99
C THR A 327 -13.85 25.29 -1.55
N LEU A 328 -13.30 26.02 -0.55
CA LEU A 328 -13.52 25.71 0.87
C LEU A 328 -15.00 25.73 1.25
N ARG A 329 -15.74 26.76 0.79
CA ARG A 329 -17.17 26.90 1.08
C ARG A 329 -18.00 25.78 0.47
N LYS A 330 -17.66 25.36 -0.74
CA LYS A 330 -18.31 24.23 -1.39
C LYS A 330 -18.17 22.92 -0.61
N HIS A 331 -17.06 22.75 0.09
CA HIS A 331 -16.71 21.52 0.81
C HIS A 331 -16.62 21.75 2.33
N TRP A 332 -17.42 22.70 2.86
CA TRP A 332 -17.33 23.20 4.22
C TRP A 332 -17.34 22.10 5.28
N GLY A 333 -18.29 21.16 5.20
CA GLY A 333 -18.41 20.05 6.16
C GLY A 333 -17.14 19.22 6.23
N GLY A 334 -16.58 18.83 5.08
CA GLY A 334 -15.36 18.04 5.03
C GLY A 334 -14.11 18.80 5.50
N VAL A 335 -14.07 20.14 5.29
CA VAL A 335 -13.00 20.99 5.84
C VAL A 335 -13.09 21.05 7.36
N ILE A 336 -14.29 21.28 7.92
CA ILE A 336 -14.51 21.27 9.37
C ILE A 336 -14.19 19.90 9.97
N ALA A 337 -14.62 18.82 9.32
CA ALA A 337 -14.30 17.45 9.74
C ALA A 337 -12.80 17.15 9.80
N SER A 338 -11.95 17.90 9.07
CA SER A 338 -10.49 17.72 9.15
C SER A 338 -9.89 18.09 10.52
N LEU A 339 -10.68 18.70 11.42
CA LEU A 339 -10.31 18.96 12.82
C LEU A 339 -10.40 17.70 13.72
N THR A 340 -11.06 16.64 13.27
CA THR A 340 -11.18 15.40 14.07
C THR A 340 -9.85 14.68 14.30
N GLY A 341 -8.77 15.15 13.67
CA GLY A 341 -7.45 14.52 13.72
C GLY A 341 -7.31 13.30 12.80
N ILE A 342 -8.41 12.86 12.16
CA ILE A 342 -8.34 11.81 11.14
C ILE A 342 -7.75 12.42 9.87
N THR A 343 -6.59 11.95 9.50
CA THR A 343 -5.83 12.44 8.34
C THR A 343 -5.27 11.26 7.54
N ASN A 344 -4.93 11.52 6.29
CA ASN A 344 -4.15 10.57 5.49
C ASN A 344 -2.65 10.53 5.86
N ALA A 345 -2.23 11.05 7.03
CA ALA A 345 -0.83 11.04 7.43
C ALA A 345 -0.22 9.64 7.47
N ALA A 346 -0.99 8.64 7.96
CA ALA A 346 -0.58 7.24 7.91
C ALA A 346 -0.43 6.74 6.46
N ALA A 347 -1.38 7.11 5.59
CA ALA A 347 -1.31 6.81 4.15
C ALA A 347 -0.11 7.49 3.49
N GLU A 348 0.27 8.70 3.92
CA GLU A 348 1.46 9.42 3.41
C GLU A 348 2.76 8.66 3.75
N GLY A 349 2.89 8.14 5.00
CA GLY A 349 3.98 7.27 5.40
C GLY A 349 4.07 6.00 4.53
N ILE A 350 2.94 5.33 4.32
CA ILE A 350 2.84 4.15 3.45
C ILE A 350 3.21 4.51 1.99
N ASN A 351 2.70 5.64 1.48
CA ASN A 351 3.02 6.13 0.14
C ASN A 351 4.51 6.41 -0.06
N ARG A 352 5.20 6.83 1.00
CA ARG A 352 6.66 6.97 0.98
C ARG A 352 7.35 5.62 0.79
N LEU A 353 6.95 4.59 1.53
CA LEU A 353 7.50 3.23 1.39
C LEU A 353 7.25 2.67 -0.02
N ILE A 354 6.04 2.86 -0.55
CA ILE A 354 5.68 2.44 -1.90
C ILE A 354 6.52 3.16 -2.96
N ARG A 355 6.73 4.48 -2.79
CA ARG A 355 7.61 5.26 -3.68
C ARG A 355 9.06 4.79 -3.62
N MET A 356 9.57 4.49 -2.43
CA MET A 356 10.92 3.93 -2.27
C MET A 356 11.08 2.60 -3.02
N ALA A 357 10.13 1.68 -2.88
CA ALA A 357 10.15 0.42 -3.60
C ALA A 357 10.03 0.60 -5.12
N LYS A 358 9.19 1.52 -5.59
CA LYS A 358 9.09 1.88 -7.01
C LYS A 358 10.40 2.42 -7.55
N ASN A 359 11.06 3.32 -6.82
CA ASN A 359 12.32 3.94 -7.25
C ASN A 359 13.45 2.92 -7.27
N ARG A 360 13.55 2.05 -6.25
CA ARG A 360 14.53 0.95 -6.19
C ARG A 360 14.42 0.02 -7.41
N ALA A 361 13.18 -0.28 -7.84
CA ALA A 361 12.93 -1.11 -9.01
C ALA A 361 13.04 -0.35 -10.35
N SER A 362 13.39 0.95 -10.36
CA SER A 362 13.35 1.82 -11.55
C SER A 362 11.98 1.82 -12.24
N GLY A 363 10.91 1.54 -11.49
CA GLY A 363 9.53 1.43 -11.95
C GLY A 363 9.06 0.00 -12.19
N TYR A 364 7.79 -0.14 -12.58
CA TYR A 364 7.14 -1.42 -12.87
C TYR A 364 6.47 -1.40 -14.24
N CYS A 365 6.73 -2.39 -15.08
CA CYS A 365 6.09 -2.52 -16.39
C CYS A 365 4.62 -2.90 -16.28
N SER A 366 4.25 -3.75 -15.31
CA SER A 366 2.91 -4.28 -15.11
C SER A 366 2.24 -3.66 -13.88
N THR A 367 1.01 -3.17 -14.07
CA THR A 367 0.14 -2.68 -12.98
C THR A 367 -0.08 -3.76 -11.93
N ARG A 368 -0.35 -5.00 -12.37
CA ARG A 368 -0.53 -6.16 -11.49
C ARG A 368 0.69 -6.41 -10.61
N ASN A 369 1.89 -6.34 -11.19
CA ASN A 369 3.11 -6.56 -10.42
C ASN A 369 3.35 -5.43 -9.41
N PHE A 370 3.06 -4.19 -9.78
CA PHE A 370 3.16 -3.06 -8.85
C PHE A 370 2.12 -3.15 -7.72
N ALA A 371 0.87 -3.50 -8.03
CA ALA A 371 -0.16 -3.73 -7.01
C ALA A 371 0.23 -4.86 -6.03
N ASN A 372 0.81 -5.95 -6.54
CA ASN A 372 1.35 -7.02 -5.68
C ASN A 372 2.46 -6.48 -4.75
N MET A 373 3.36 -5.65 -5.25
CA MET A 373 4.39 -5.04 -4.39
C MET A 373 3.80 -4.09 -3.34
N ILE A 374 2.75 -3.33 -3.67
CA ILE A 374 2.04 -2.50 -2.69
C ILE A 374 1.46 -3.37 -1.58
N TYR A 375 0.76 -4.46 -1.91
CA TYR A 375 0.26 -5.39 -0.91
C TYR A 375 1.37 -6.07 -0.11
N LEU A 376 2.48 -6.42 -0.74
CA LEU A 376 3.61 -7.03 -0.05
C LEU A 376 4.24 -6.11 1.00
N ILE A 377 4.32 -4.80 0.70
CA ILE A 377 4.98 -3.81 1.54
C ILE A 377 4.04 -3.28 2.63
N ALA A 378 2.76 -3.13 2.30
CA ALA A 378 1.82 -2.38 3.12
C ALA A 378 0.45 -3.06 3.31
N GLY A 379 0.28 -4.30 2.88
CA GLY A 379 -1.01 -5.01 2.94
C GLY A 379 -1.20 -5.88 4.19
N ASP A 380 -0.33 -5.80 5.17
CA ASP A 380 -0.37 -6.61 6.41
C ASP A 380 -0.58 -8.11 6.12
N LEU A 381 0.24 -8.65 5.20
CA LEU A 381 0.14 -10.03 4.77
C LEU A 381 0.85 -10.96 5.76
N ASP A 382 0.14 -11.98 6.22
CA ASP A 382 0.77 -13.09 6.95
C ASP A 382 1.61 -13.93 5.97
N LEU A 383 2.93 -13.73 6.04
CA LEU A 383 3.93 -14.47 5.27
C LEU A 383 4.47 -15.68 6.05
N THR A 384 3.84 -16.08 7.14
CA THR A 384 4.23 -17.30 7.84
C THR A 384 3.86 -18.50 6.98
N VAL A 385 4.81 -19.43 6.88
CA VAL A 385 4.55 -20.70 6.21
C VAL A 385 3.74 -21.56 7.19
N GLN A 386 2.45 -21.66 6.97
CA GLN A 386 1.67 -22.74 7.57
C GLN A 386 2.10 -24.08 6.93
N ILE A 387 3.24 -24.57 7.34
CA ILE A 387 3.55 -25.98 7.13
C ILE A 387 2.54 -26.73 7.97
N PRO A 388 1.65 -27.57 7.37
CA PRO A 388 0.78 -28.43 8.16
C PRO A 388 1.67 -29.14 9.19
N ALA A 389 1.31 -29.07 10.46
CA ALA A 389 2.12 -29.62 11.53
C ALA A 389 2.53 -31.05 11.15
N ILE A 390 3.77 -31.20 10.75
CA ILE A 390 4.42 -32.51 10.74
C ILE A 390 4.44 -32.85 12.22
N ASN A 391 3.69 -33.90 12.62
CA ASN A 391 3.77 -34.43 13.97
C ASN A 391 5.25 -34.44 14.35
N ARG A 392 5.66 -33.54 15.26
CA ARG A 392 7.02 -33.59 15.80
C ARG A 392 7.18 -35.03 16.28
N PRO A 393 8.25 -35.75 15.90
CA PRO A 393 8.51 -37.03 16.54
C PRO A 393 8.48 -36.75 18.03
N ARG A 394 7.74 -37.58 18.79
CA ARG A 394 7.78 -37.55 20.27
C ARG A 394 9.23 -37.41 20.63
N GLN A 395 9.56 -36.36 21.41
CA GLN A 395 10.91 -36.17 21.93
C GLN A 395 11.38 -37.50 22.48
N THR A 396 12.35 -38.11 21.83
CA THR A 396 13.14 -39.18 22.38
C THR A 396 13.69 -38.63 23.70
N LYS A 397 13.41 -39.36 24.77
CA LYS A 397 13.86 -39.07 26.13
C LYS A 397 15.24 -38.42 26.11
N GLN A 398 15.38 -37.30 26.82
CA GLN A 398 16.66 -36.73 27.16
C GLN A 398 17.58 -37.83 27.62
N LEU A 399 18.69 -38.07 26.93
CA LEU A 399 19.82 -38.78 27.43
C LEU A 399 20.40 -37.87 28.52
N THR A 400 20.10 -38.20 29.76
CA THR A 400 20.72 -37.62 30.94
C THR A 400 22.22 -37.90 30.88
N HIS A 401 23.00 -36.90 31.21
CA HIS A 401 24.46 -36.85 31.23
C HIS A 401 25.10 -37.77 32.33
N GLU A 402 24.58 -38.96 32.60
CA GLU A 402 25.05 -39.83 33.67
C GLU A 402 25.79 -41.10 33.21
N ASN A 403 26.15 -41.24 31.95
CA ASN A 403 26.94 -42.39 31.49
C ASN A 403 28.04 -41.99 30.51
N LEU A 404 28.95 -41.15 30.94
CA LEU A 404 30.31 -41.03 30.36
C LEU A 404 31.31 -40.89 31.49
N SER A 405 31.52 -41.99 32.21
CA SER A 405 32.76 -42.31 32.91
C SER A 405 33.42 -43.47 32.16
N PHE A 406 34.39 -43.10 31.36
CA PHE A 406 35.68 -43.70 31.05
C PHE A 406 36.23 -43.07 29.78
#